data_be889b0db84b4209747abc86068c879f
#
_entry.id   be889b0db84b4209747abc86068c879f
#
_cell.length_a   1.000
_cell.length_b   1.000
_cell.length_c   1.000
_cell.angle_alpha   90.00
_cell.angle_beta   90.00
_cell.angle_gamma   90.00
#
_symmetry.space_group_name_H-M   'P 1'
#
loop_
_entity.id
_entity.type
_entity.pdbx_description
1 polymer ?
#
loop_
_entity_poly.entity_id
_entity_poly.type
_entity_poly.pdbx_seq_one_letter_code
_entity_poly.pdbx_strand_id
1 'polypeptide(L)'
;ALPILLGGGIVQGSMVLVGGDPGIGKSTLLLQVCRNLSEHNIKVLYISGEESLQQIKIRAERIGNFGDSLKLLCETNLDTIKAVIDREKPQIVVIDSIQTMFNEEVSSAPGSVSQVRESTGVLMQIAKGMGISIFIVGHVTKEGVVAGPRVLEHMVDTVLYFEGDRHAAYRILRGVKNRFGSTNEIGVFEMRQDGLVEVENPSEYMLSGKPEGASGSVV
;
A
#
# COMPACT_ATOMS: atom_id res chain seq x y z
N ALA A 1 -7.24 3.28 12.62
CA ALA A 1 -6.52 4.37 11.91
C ALA A 1 -6.79 4.36 10.42
N LEU A 2 -6.65 3.23 9.75
CA LEU A 2 -6.82 3.16 8.29
C LEU A 2 -8.21 3.61 7.80
N PRO A 3 -9.34 3.22 8.41
CA PRO A 3 -10.66 3.72 8.00
C PRO A 3 -10.78 5.24 8.10
N ILE A 4 -10.22 5.84 9.13
CA ILE A 4 -10.23 7.30 9.32
C ILE A 4 -9.39 7.98 8.23
N LEU A 5 -8.20 7.45 7.97
CA LEU A 5 -7.29 7.96 6.94
C LEU A 5 -7.88 7.85 5.52
N LEU A 6 -8.77 6.88 5.31
CA LEU A 6 -9.50 6.71 4.05
C LEU A 6 -10.83 7.47 3.99
N GLY A 7 -11.09 8.39 4.95
CA GLY A 7 -12.32 9.17 4.96
C GLY A 7 -13.56 8.41 5.41
N GLY A 8 -13.38 7.41 6.29
CA GLY A 8 -14.46 6.58 6.84
C GLY A 8 -14.61 5.21 6.19
N GLY A 9 -13.76 4.87 5.22
CA GLY A 9 -13.78 3.56 4.58
C GLY A 9 -13.19 3.55 3.17
N ILE A 10 -13.21 2.39 2.54
CA ILE A 10 -12.75 2.22 1.17
C ILE A 10 -13.88 2.62 0.22
N VAL A 11 -13.63 3.61 -0.61
CA VAL A 11 -14.59 4.06 -1.63
C VAL A 11 -14.46 3.17 -2.86
N GLN A 12 -15.57 2.60 -3.31
CA GLN A 12 -15.63 1.76 -4.49
C GLN A 12 -15.11 2.51 -5.74
N GLY A 13 -14.22 1.89 -6.48
CA GLY A 13 -13.62 2.48 -7.68
C GLY A 13 -12.53 3.51 -7.38
N SER A 14 -12.11 3.66 -6.13
CA SER A 14 -11.04 4.59 -5.73
C SER A 14 -9.65 3.97 -5.90
N MET A 15 -8.66 4.83 -6.06
CA MET A 15 -7.25 4.45 -6.06
C MET A 15 -6.54 5.08 -4.87
N VAL A 16 -5.83 4.23 -4.12
CA VAL A 16 -5.05 4.61 -2.95
C VAL A 16 -3.58 4.32 -3.20
N LEU A 17 -2.73 5.32 -3.09
CA LEU A 17 -1.28 5.17 -3.14
C LEU A 17 -0.73 5.07 -1.72
N VAL A 18 0.01 4.00 -1.46
CA VAL A 18 0.75 3.82 -0.21
C VAL A 18 2.24 3.92 -0.50
N GLY A 19 2.84 5.04 -0.11
CA GLY A 19 4.25 5.32 -0.31
C GLY A 19 5.07 5.12 0.95
N GLY A 20 6.35 4.90 0.79
CA GLY A 20 7.30 4.77 1.89
C GLY A 20 8.60 4.09 1.47
N ASP A 21 9.60 4.12 2.33
CA ASP A 21 10.89 3.49 2.07
C ASP A 21 10.76 1.97 1.87
N PRO A 22 11.61 1.38 1.02
CA PRO A 22 11.69 -0.08 0.91
C PRO A 22 11.99 -0.72 2.27
N GLY A 23 11.25 -1.78 2.59
CA GLY A 23 11.45 -2.52 3.85
C GLY A 23 10.81 -1.87 5.09
N ILE A 24 10.04 -0.78 4.94
CA ILE A 24 9.38 -0.13 6.07
C ILE A 24 8.17 -0.90 6.61
N GLY A 25 7.61 -1.80 5.82
CA GLY A 25 6.47 -2.62 6.22
C GLY A 25 5.18 -2.39 5.43
N LYS A 26 5.24 -1.73 4.27
CA LYS A 26 4.07 -1.46 3.42
C LYS A 26 3.35 -2.75 3.01
N SER A 27 4.09 -3.74 2.56
CA SER A 27 3.51 -5.03 2.14
C SER A 27 2.87 -5.76 3.32
N THR A 28 3.47 -5.72 4.49
CA THR A 28 2.90 -6.29 5.72
C THR A 28 1.59 -5.61 6.09
N LEU A 29 1.56 -4.27 6.06
CA LEU A 29 0.35 -3.49 6.32
C LEU A 29 -0.78 -3.91 5.37
N LEU A 30 -0.50 -3.97 4.09
CA LEU A 30 -1.52 -4.27 3.08
C LEU A 30 -1.96 -5.74 3.13
N LEU A 31 -1.07 -6.68 3.43
CA LEU A 31 -1.48 -8.07 3.66
C LEU A 31 -2.43 -8.19 4.87
N GLN A 32 -2.18 -7.45 5.95
CA GLN A 32 -3.09 -7.43 7.10
C GLN A 32 -4.44 -6.82 6.76
N VAL A 33 -4.47 -5.76 5.97
CA VAL A 33 -5.72 -5.18 5.45
C VAL A 33 -6.47 -6.20 4.59
N CYS A 34 -5.78 -6.88 3.69
CA CYS A 34 -6.36 -7.92 2.84
C CYS A 34 -6.94 -9.07 3.67
N ARG A 35 -6.24 -9.48 4.72
CA ARG A 35 -6.73 -10.50 5.64
C ARG A 35 -8.06 -10.08 6.28
N ASN A 36 -8.12 -8.89 6.85
CA ASN A 36 -9.34 -8.38 7.47
C ASN A 36 -10.50 -8.31 6.49
N LEU A 37 -10.25 -7.88 5.27
CA LEU A 37 -11.25 -7.81 4.21
C LEU A 37 -11.72 -9.21 3.78
N SER A 38 -10.82 -10.17 3.65
CA SER A 38 -11.16 -11.53 3.26
C SER A 38 -12.00 -12.27 4.33
N GLU A 39 -11.80 -11.95 5.60
CA GLU A 39 -12.65 -12.45 6.70
C GLU A 39 -14.10 -11.96 6.60
N HIS A 40 -14.33 -10.82 5.94
CA HIS A 40 -15.66 -10.28 5.65
C HIS A 40 -16.19 -10.69 4.27
N ASN A 41 -15.63 -11.74 3.67
CA ASN A 41 -16.00 -12.26 2.35
C ASN A 41 -15.83 -11.27 1.19
N ILE A 42 -14.95 -10.28 1.35
CA ILE A 42 -14.58 -9.37 0.27
C ILE A 42 -13.51 -10.05 -0.59
N LYS A 43 -13.75 -10.12 -1.89
CA LYS A 43 -12.80 -10.70 -2.84
C LYS A 43 -11.62 -9.76 -3.04
N VAL A 44 -10.43 -10.23 -2.68
CA VAL A 44 -9.18 -9.48 -2.79
C VAL A 44 -8.21 -10.22 -3.70
N LEU A 45 -7.59 -9.48 -4.62
CA LEU A 45 -6.48 -9.97 -5.44
C LEU A 45 -5.23 -9.18 -5.08
N TYR A 46 -4.24 -9.85 -4.49
CA TYR A 46 -2.94 -9.29 -4.17
C TYR A 46 -1.94 -9.66 -5.26
N ILE A 47 -1.40 -8.65 -5.93
CA ILE A 47 -0.47 -8.83 -7.06
C ILE A 47 0.90 -8.31 -6.65
N SER A 48 1.90 -9.19 -6.67
CA SER A 48 3.28 -8.85 -6.38
C SER A 48 4.14 -8.97 -7.62
N GLY A 49 4.92 -7.94 -7.89
CA GLY A 49 5.98 -7.96 -8.89
C GLY A 49 7.38 -8.09 -8.29
N GLU A 50 7.48 -8.10 -6.96
CA GLU A 50 8.77 -8.09 -6.25
C GLU A 50 9.10 -9.41 -5.58
N GLU A 51 8.10 -10.08 -5.02
CA GLU A 51 8.29 -11.30 -4.24
C GLU A 51 7.75 -12.52 -4.97
N SER A 52 8.37 -13.68 -4.69
CA SER A 52 7.84 -14.96 -5.13
C SER A 52 6.58 -15.31 -4.34
N LEU A 53 5.75 -16.21 -4.90
CA LEU A 53 4.55 -16.71 -4.22
C LEU A 53 4.89 -17.35 -2.88
N GLN A 54 6.00 -18.07 -2.78
CA GLN A 54 6.45 -18.69 -1.53
C GLN A 54 6.79 -17.66 -0.46
N GLN A 55 7.48 -16.57 -0.83
CA GLN A 55 7.81 -15.49 0.10
C GLN A 55 6.57 -14.81 0.64
N ILE A 56 5.59 -14.53 -0.21
CA ILE A 56 4.31 -13.94 0.20
C ILE A 56 3.56 -14.89 1.12
N LYS A 57 3.51 -16.18 0.81
CA LYS A 57 2.84 -17.19 1.64
C LYS A 57 3.47 -17.31 3.03
N ILE A 58 4.79 -17.29 3.13
CA ILE A 58 5.51 -17.32 4.42
C ILE A 58 5.14 -16.09 5.26
N ARG A 59 5.12 -14.91 4.64
CA ARG A 59 4.72 -13.67 5.31
C ARG A 59 3.26 -13.70 5.74
N ALA A 60 2.38 -14.18 4.88
CA ALA A 60 0.96 -14.32 5.16
C ALA A 60 0.70 -15.26 6.34
N GLU A 61 1.40 -16.38 6.42
CA GLU A 61 1.29 -17.34 7.52
C GLU A 61 1.67 -16.73 8.87
N ARG A 62 2.65 -15.84 8.91
CA ARG A 62 3.04 -15.12 10.15
C ARG A 62 1.94 -14.18 10.63
N ILE A 63 1.22 -13.56 9.72
CA ILE A 63 0.12 -12.64 10.02
C ILE A 63 -1.09 -13.38 10.57
N GLY A 64 -1.34 -14.60 10.08
CA GLY A 64 -2.43 -15.46 10.51
C GLY A 64 -3.14 -16.16 9.35
N ASN A 65 -4.32 -16.69 9.60
CA ASN A 65 -5.10 -17.38 8.58
C ASN A 65 -5.80 -16.39 7.65
N PHE A 66 -5.78 -16.71 6.36
CA PHE A 66 -6.50 -15.97 5.32
C PHE A 66 -7.70 -16.79 4.85
N GLY A 67 -8.80 -16.08 4.56
CA GLY A 67 -9.98 -16.71 3.96
C GLY A 67 -9.78 -17.02 2.48
N ASP A 68 -10.67 -17.81 1.91
CA ASP A 68 -10.64 -18.20 0.48
C ASP A 68 -10.88 -17.03 -0.47
N SER A 69 -11.33 -15.89 0.06
CA SER A 69 -11.59 -14.67 -0.71
C SER A 69 -10.32 -13.91 -1.12
N LEU A 70 -9.16 -14.23 -0.53
CA LEU A 70 -7.88 -13.66 -0.91
C LEU A 70 -7.18 -14.57 -1.92
N LYS A 71 -6.82 -13.99 -3.07
CA LYS A 71 -5.98 -14.64 -4.09
C LYS A 71 -4.69 -13.89 -4.27
N LEU A 72 -3.60 -14.63 -4.48
CA LEU A 72 -2.25 -14.12 -4.70
C LEU A 72 -1.83 -14.37 -6.14
N LEU A 73 -1.26 -13.35 -6.76
CA LEU A 73 -0.71 -13.44 -8.11
C LEU A 73 0.69 -12.81 -8.15
N CYS A 74 1.66 -13.50 -8.71
CA CYS A 74 2.98 -12.97 -9.00
C CYS A 74 3.07 -12.65 -10.49
N GLU A 75 2.97 -11.39 -10.85
CA GLU A 75 2.94 -10.92 -12.24
C GLU A 75 3.34 -9.45 -12.31
N THR A 76 3.97 -9.07 -13.42
CA THR A 76 4.39 -7.69 -13.70
C THR A 76 3.80 -7.13 -14.99
N ASN A 77 3.35 -7.99 -15.91
CA ASN A 77 2.72 -7.58 -17.17
C ASN A 77 1.27 -7.16 -16.95
N LEU A 78 0.95 -5.91 -17.25
CA LEU A 78 -0.40 -5.35 -17.05
C LEU A 78 -1.48 -6.00 -17.93
N ASP A 79 -1.15 -6.48 -19.11
CA ASP A 79 -2.14 -7.18 -19.95
C ASP A 79 -2.56 -8.50 -19.30
N THR A 80 -1.62 -9.25 -18.75
CA THR A 80 -1.90 -10.47 -17.99
C THR A 80 -2.68 -10.16 -16.71
N ILE A 81 -2.29 -9.11 -15.98
CA ILE A 81 -3.00 -8.66 -14.78
C ILE A 81 -4.44 -8.29 -15.09
N LYS A 82 -4.67 -7.53 -16.16
CA LYS A 82 -6.02 -7.16 -16.60
C LYS A 82 -6.88 -8.38 -16.92
N ALA A 83 -6.32 -9.36 -17.62
CA ALA A 83 -7.02 -10.61 -17.93
C ALA A 83 -7.43 -11.38 -16.67
N VAL A 84 -6.56 -11.43 -15.66
CA VAL A 84 -6.86 -12.06 -14.38
C VAL A 84 -7.95 -11.29 -13.61
N ILE A 85 -7.89 -9.97 -13.58
CA ILE A 85 -8.93 -9.12 -12.99
C ILE A 85 -10.28 -9.34 -13.65
N ASP A 86 -10.33 -9.38 -14.97
CA ASP A 86 -11.55 -9.64 -15.74
C ASP A 86 -12.16 -11.01 -15.42
N ARG A 87 -11.33 -12.02 -15.22
CA ARG A 87 -11.77 -13.38 -14.88
C ARG A 87 -12.22 -13.51 -13.43
N GLU A 88 -11.41 -13.02 -12.49
CA GLU A 88 -11.65 -13.20 -11.07
C GLU A 88 -12.66 -12.21 -10.48
N LYS A 89 -12.83 -11.07 -11.11
CA LYS A 89 -13.73 -9.98 -10.67
C LYS A 89 -13.57 -9.65 -9.18
N PRO A 90 -12.34 -9.30 -8.73
CA PRO A 90 -12.12 -8.92 -7.35
C PRO A 90 -12.82 -7.58 -7.05
N GLN A 91 -13.12 -7.35 -5.78
CA GLN A 91 -13.62 -6.07 -5.29
C GLN A 91 -12.46 -5.12 -4.95
N ILE A 92 -11.33 -5.69 -4.54
CA ILE A 92 -10.12 -4.97 -4.17
C ILE A 92 -8.91 -5.61 -4.82
N VAL A 93 -8.01 -4.77 -5.34
CA VAL A 93 -6.74 -5.18 -5.92
C VAL A 93 -5.61 -4.45 -5.21
N VAL A 94 -4.54 -5.15 -4.89
CA VAL A 94 -3.29 -4.57 -4.40
C VAL A 94 -2.20 -4.80 -5.43
N ILE A 95 -1.49 -3.73 -5.78
CA ILE A 95 -0.33 -3.75 -6.69
C ILE A 95 0.94 -3.44 -5.88
N ASP A 96 1.82 -4.42 -5.75
CA ASP A 96 3.05 -4.31 -4.97
C ASP A 96 4.27 -4.74 -5.79
N SER A 97 5.00 -3.81 -6.36
CA SER A 97 4.86 -2.36 -6.39
C SER A 97 4.57 -1.85 -7.81
N ILE A 98 4.17 -0.60 -7.89
CA ILE A 98 3.94 0.04 -9.19
C ILE A 98 5.22 0.12 -10.04
N GLN A 99 6.39 0.26 -9.40
CA GLN A 99 7.67 0.33 -10.08
C GLN A 99 8.07 -0.97 -10.79
N THR A 100 7.48 -2.09 -10.43
CA THR A 100 7.75 -3.38 -11.08
C THR A 100 6.79 -3.69 -12.23
N MET A 101 5.72 -2.94 -12.36
CA MET A 101 4.71 -3.16 -13.39
C MET A 101 5.14 -2.55 -14.74
N PHE A 102 4.70 -3.18 -15.81
CA PHE A 102 4.95 -2.64 -17.14
C PHE A 102 3.77 -2.85 -18.09
N ASN A 103 3.62 -1.89 -18.99
CA ASN A 103 2.75 -1.92 -20.15
C ASN A 103 3.63 -2.13 -21.39
N GLU A 104 3.40 -3.19 -22.15
CA GLU A 104 4.19 -3.53 -23.34
C GLU A 104 4.12 -2.47 -24.43
N GLU A 105 3.05 -1.67 -24.48
CA GLU A 105 2.91 -0.58 -25.43
C GLU A 105 3.84 0.60 -25.15
N VAL A 106 4.43 0.65 -23.96
CA VAL A 106 5.36 1.69 -23.56
C VAL A 106 6.80 1.17 -23.64
N SER A 107 7.65 1.85 -24.41
CA SER A 107 9.02 1.40 -24.68
C SER A 107 9.99 1.61 -23.53
N SER A 108 9.65 2.43 -22.54
CA SER A 108 10.51 2.70 -21.39
C SER A 108 10.53 1.55 -20.39
N ALA A 109 11.63 1.46 -19.63
CA ALA A 109 11.82 0.42 -18.65
C ALA A 109 10.85 0.49 -17.47
N PRO A 110 10.53 -0.63 -16.80
CA PRO A 110 9.82 -0.62 -15.53
C PRO A 110 10.48 0.33 -14.53
N GLY A 111 9.69 1.09 -13.78
CA GLY A 111 10.17 2.07 -12.82
C GLY A 111 10.49 3.44 -13.39
N SER A 112 10.59 3.61 -14.71
CA SER A 112 10.72 4.95 -15.32
C SER A 112 9.46 5.78 -15.11
N VAL A 113 9.58 7.10 -15.16
CA VAL A 113 8.43 8.03 -14.98
C VAL A 113 7.30 7.71 -15.95
N SER A 114 7.61 7.55 -17.24
CA SER A 114 6.60 7.25 -18.25
C SER A 114 5.93 5.91 -18.02
N GLN A 115 6.68 4.87 -17.69
CA GLN A 115 6.13 3.53 -17.44
C GLN A 115 5.24 3.52 -16.19
N VAL A 116 5.69 4.15 -15.12
CA VAL A 116 4.93 4.24 -13.85
C VAL A 116 3.61 5.02 -14.05
N ARG A 117 3.64 6.11 -14.79
CA ARG A 117 2.44 6.91 -15.10
C ARG A 117 1.47 6.15 -15.99
N GLU A 118 1.95 5.54 -17.07
CA GLU A 118 1.11 4.77 -17.99
C GLU A 118 0.48 3.55 -17.31
N SER A 119 1.26 2.83 -16.51
CA SER A 119 0.76 1.71 -15.72
C SER A 119 -0.32 2.14 -14.74
N THR A 120 -0.12 3.25 -14.05
CA THR A 120 -1.13 3.82 -13.14
C THR A 120 -2.39 4.25 -13.89
N GLY A 121 -2.24 4.84 -15.07
CA GLY A 121 -3.37 5.20 -15.94
C GLY A 121 -4.23 4.01 -16.34
N VAL A 122 -3.62 2.89 -16.70
CA VAL A 122 -4.32 1.63 -17.01
C VAL A 122 -5.10 1.14 -15.77
N LEU A 123 -4.48 1.14 -14.62
CA LEU A 123 -5.12 0.72 -13.38
C LEU A 123 -6.29 1.64 -12.99
N MET A 124 -6.16 2.95 -13.22
CA MET A 124 -7.27 3.90 -13.01
C MET A 124 -8.48 3.59 -13.88
N GLN A 125 -8.26 3.27 -15.13
CA GLN A 125 -9.34 2.88 -16.06
C GLN A 125 -10.05 1.60 -15.58
N ILE A 126 -9.29 0.63 -15.09
CA ILE A 126 -9.83 -0.60 -14.51
C ILE A 126 -10.66 -0.28 -13.24
N ALA A 127 -10.12 0.52 -12.33
CA ALA A 127 -10.78 0.89 -11.09
C ALA A 127 -12.13 1.57 -11.36
N LYS A 128 -12.15 2.57 -12.23
CA LYS A 128 -13.35 3.35 -12.54
C LYS A 128 -14.33 2.57 -13.42
N GLY A 129 -13.85 1.82 -14.41
CA GLY A 129 -14.68 1.07 -15.32
C GLY A 129 -15.35 -0.14 -14.71
N MET A 130 -14.71 -0.81 -13.76
CA MET A 130 -15.21 -2.02 -13.10
C MET A 130 -15.68 -1.79 -11.66
N GLY A 131 -15.52 -0.59 -11.10
CA GLY A 131 -15.86 -0.29 -9.71
C GLY A 131 -14.97 -1.02 -8.70
N ILE A 132 -13.72 -1.27 -9.05
CA ILE A 132 -12.73 -1.95 -8.21
C ILE A 132 -11.88 -0.91 -7.48
N SER A 133 -11.69 -1.10 -6.18
CA SER A 133 -10.75 -0.28 -5.41
C SER A 133 -9.34 -0.84 -5.54
N ILE A 134 -8.37 0.00 -5.92
CA ILE A 134 -7.00 -0.43 -6.16
C ILE A 134 -6.05 0.30 -5.21
N PHE A 135 -5.28 -0.49 -4.44
CA PHE A 135 -4.17 0.00 -3.63
C PHE A 135 -2.87 -0.19 -4.40
N ILE A 136 -2.11 0.87 -4.54
CA ILE A 136 -0.82 0.86 -5.22
C ILE A 136 0.28 1.10 -4.20
N VAL A 137 1.25 0.20 -4.13
CA VAL A 137 2.46 0.39 -3.34
C VAL A 137 3.51 1.10 -4.19
N GLY A 138 4.05 2.20 -3.67
CA GLY A 138 5.15 2.94 -4.28
C GLY A 138 6.31 3.10 -3.32
N HIS A 139 7.48 2.59 -3.69
CA HIS A 139 8.69 2.78 -2.89
C HIS A 139 9.25 4.19 -3.09
N VAL A 140 9.53 4.89 -1.98
CA VAL A 140 10.31 6.13 -2.03
C VAL A 140 11.72 5.77 -2.50
N THR A 141 12.18 6.44 -3.55
CA THR A 141 13.49 6.19 -4.14
C THR A 141 14.43 7.34 -3.84
N LYS A 142 15.72 7.02 -3.73
CA LYS A 142 16.76 8.05 -3.80
C LYS A 142 16.77 8.64 -5.22
N GLU A 143 17.18 9.90 -5.37
CA GLU A 143 17.28 10.53 -6.66
C GLU A 143 18.01 9.63 -7.67
N GLY A 144 17.39 9.39 -8.81
CA GLY A 144 17.96 8.51 -9.82
C GLY A 144 16.98 8.00 -10.86
N VAL A 145 17.23 6.80 -11.37
CA VAL A 145 16.63 6.21 -12.56
C VAL A 145 15.18 5.76 -12.34
N VAL A 146 14.80 5.43 -11.10
CA VAL A 146 13.48 4.90 -10.78
C VAL A 146 12.58 6.00 -10.22
N ALA A 147 11.39 6.14 -10.79
CA ALA A 147 10.39 7.12 -10.33
C ALA A 147 9.80 6.72 -8.98
N GLY A 148 9.76 7.67 -8.06
CA GLY A 148 9.10 7.51 -6.78
C GLY A 148 7.59 7.80 -6.83
N PRO A 149 6.88 7.65 -5.70
CA PRO A 149 5.44 7.81 -5.65
C PRO A 149 4.95 9.26 -5.90
N ARG A 150 5.80 10.26 -5.72
CA ARG A 150 5.43 11.67 -5.93
C ARG A 150 4.88 11.97 -7.32
N VAL A 151 5.35 11.26 -8.36
CA VAL A 151 4.89 11.44 -9.73
C VAL A 151 3.44 10.98 -9.94
N LEU A 152 2.89 10.24 -8.97
CA LEU A 152 1.54 9.68 -9.02
C LEU A 152 0.53 10.40 -8.12
N GLU A 153 0.98 11.29 -7.25
CA GLU A 153 0.11 11.91 -6.22
C GLU A 153 -1.11 12.64 -6.81
N HIS A 154 -0.95 13.25 -7.98
CA HIS A 154 -2.05 13.96 -8.65
C HIS A 154 -3.01 13.03 -9.43
N MET A 155 -2.60 11.78 -9.69
CA MET A 155 -3.39 10.82 -10.45
C MET A 155 -4.36 10.02 -9.58
N VAL A 156 -4.03 9.80 -8.32
CA VAL A 156 -4.79 8.94 -7.40
C VAL A 156 -5.73 9.74 -6.51
N ASP A 157 -6.71 9.08 -5.90
CA ASP A 157 -7.71 9.71 -5.04
C ASP A 157 -7.19 9.95 -3.62
N THR A 158 -6.37 9.05 -3.12
CA THR A 158 -5.82 9.09 -1.76
C THR A 158 -4.34 8.76 -1.78
N VAL A 159 -3.56 9.49 -1.01
CA VAL A 159 -2.12 9.26 -0.82
C VAL A 159 -1.85 9.10 0.66
N LEU A 160 -1.27 7.96 1.02
CA LEU A 160 -0.82 7.65 2.37
C LEU A 160 0.69 7.40 2.34
N TYR A 161 1.42 7.94 3.31
CA TYR A 161 2.84 7.65 3.48
C TYR A 161 3.06 6.85 4.76
N PHE A 162 3.79 5.76 4.63
CA PHE A 162 4.19 4.90 5.72
C PHE A 162 5.65 5.19 6.05
N GLU A 163 5.89 5.77 7.23
CA GLU A 163 7.16 6.36 7.63
C GLU A 163 7.66 5.73 8.93
N GLY A 164 8.96 5.82 9.17
CA GLY A 164 9.61 5.37 10.39
C GLY A 164 11.07 5.02 10.14
N ASP A 165 11.76 4.69 11.21
CA ASP A 165 13.10 4.16 11.16
C ASP A 165 13.03 2.62 11.11
N ARG A 166 13.78 2.01 10.20
CA ARG A 166 13.87 0.54 10.09
C ARG A 166 14.35 -0.14 11.37
N HIS A 167 15.14 0.58 12.17
CA HIS A 167 15.67 0.08 13.43
C HIS A 167 14.75 0.36 14.61
N ALA A 168 13.73 1.21 14.44
CA ALA A 168 12.72 1.48 15.44
C ALA A 168 11.53 0.54 15.29
N ALA A 169 10.88 0.20 16.41
CA ALA A 169 9.70 -0.65 16.43
C ALA A 169 8.45 0.03 15.87
N TYR A 170 8.41 1.35 15.84
CA TYR A 170 7.21 2.13 15.49
C TYR A 170 7.20 2.62 14.06
N ARG A 171 5.97 2.72 13.51
CA ARG A 171 5.69 3.23 12.17
C ARG A 171 4.53 4.22 12.22
N ILE A 172 4.58 5.22 11.37
CA ILE A 172 3.52 6.22 11.25
C ILE A 172 2.92 6.13 9.85
N LEU A 173 1.59 6.01 9.78
CA LEU A 173 0.84 6.11 8.54
C LEU A 173 0.19 7.49 8.49
N ARG A 174 0.57 8.29 7.50
CA ARG A 174 0.14 9.69 7.38
C ARG A 174 -0.62 9.92 6.09
N GLY A 175 -1.81 10.51 6.18
CA GLY A 175 -2.56 10.98 5.02
C GLY A 175 -1.95 12.26 4.46
N VAL A 176 -1.64 12.27 3.16
CA VAL A 176 -1.08 13.43 2.43
C VAL A 176 -2.12 14.03 1.50
N LYS A 177 -2.96 13.20 0.93
CA LYS A 177 -4.06 13.59 0.07
C LYS A 177 -5.24 12.66 0.32
N ASN A 178 -6.43 13.22 0.41
CA ASN A 178 -7.66 12.44 0.51
C ASN A 178 -8.81 13.20 -0.15
N ARG A 179 -9.23 12.75 -1.32
CA ARG A 179 -10.36 13.34 -2.06
C ARG A 179 -11.67 13.22 -1.30
N PHE A 180 -11.79 12.23 -0.41
CA PHE A 180 -13.03 11.86 0.27
C PHE A 180 -13.09 12.30 1.74
N GLY A 181 -12.08 13.01 2.25
CA GLY A 181 -12.04 13.40 3.64
C GLY A 181 -10.82 14.20 4.07
N SER A 182 -10.58 14.23 5.37
CA SER A 182 -9.47 14.97 5.99
C SER A 182 -8.14 14.25 5.82
N THR A 183 -7.04 15.04 5.77
CA THR A 183 -5.66 14.56 5.83
C THR A 183 -4.99 14.81 7.18
N ASN A 184 -5.74 15.28 8.19
CA ASN A 184 -5.19 15.66 9.50
C ASN A 184 -4.95 14.47 10.44
N GLU A 185 -5.37 13.27 10.03
CA GLU A 185 -5.26 12.07 10.85
C GLU A 185 -3.95 11.33 10.58
N ILE A 186 -3.38 10.76 11.65
CA ILE A 186 -2.25 9.84 11.56
C ILE A 186 -2.59 8.54 12.28
N GLY A 187 -2.01 7.41 11.79
CA GLY A 187 -2.02 6.13 12.47
C GLY A 187 -0.62 5.78 12.95
N VAL A 188 -0.51 5.25 14.16
CA VAL A 188 0.75 4.76 14.71
C VAL A 188 0.66 3.25 14.88
N PHE A 189 1.69 2.55 14.40
CA PHE A 189 1.79 1.10 14.45
C PHE A 189 3.10 0.67 15.09
N GLU A 190 3.05 -0.43 15.80
CA GLU A 190 4.24 -1.12 16.31
C GLU A 190 4.52 -2.34 15.45
N MET A 191 5.75 -2.45 14.94
CA MET A 191 6.19 -3.64 14.21
C MET A 191 6.58 -4.73 15.19
N ARG A 192 5.90 -5.88 15.11
CA ARG A 192 6.14 -7.08 15.91
C ARG A 192 6.50 -8.24 15.00
N GLN A 193 6.89 -9.38 15.57
CA GLN A 193 7.26 -10.58 14.80
C GLN A 193 6.12 -11.11 13.91
N ASP A 194 4.90 -11.00 14.38
CA ASP A 194 3.69 -11.48 13.71
C ASP A 194 2.95 -10.39 12.89
N GLY A 195 3.53 -9.20 12.78
CA GLY A 195 3.00 -8.12 11.97
C GLY A 195 2.93 -6.77 12.69
N LEU A 196 2.13 -5.87 12.14
CA LEU A 196 1.91 -4.53 12.67
C LEU A 196 0.70 -4.52 13.61
N VAL A 197 0.86 -3.85 14.74
CA VAL A 197 -0.20 -3.64 15.73
C VAL A 197 -0.45 -2.15 15.88
N GLU A 198 -1.70 -1.72 15.80
CA GLU A 198 -2.08 -0.33 15.98
C GLU A 198 -1.85 0.10 17.43
N VAL A 199 -1.25 1.28 17.60
CA VAL A 199 -1.07 1.93 18.90
C VAL A 199 -2.28 2.82 19.16
N GLU A 200 -3.09 2.49 20.19
CA GLU A 200 -4.34 3.19 20.49
C GLU A 200 -4.12 4.60 21.06
N ASN A 201 -2.97 4.82 21.73
CA ASN A 201 -2.63 6.11 22.33
C ASN A 201 -1.35 6.70 21.70
N PRO A 202 -1.45 7.37 20.53
CA PRO A 202 -0.29 7.99 19.89
C PRO A 202 0.44 8.99 20.77
N SER A 203 -0.26 9.66 21.69
CA SER A 203 0.32 10.62 22.64
C SER A 203 1.30 9.97 23.61
N GLU A 204 1.02 8.76 24.08
CA GLU A 204 1.93 8.01 24.93
C GLU A 204 3.20 7.62 24.18
N TYR A 205 3.09 7.25 22.91
CA TYR A 205 4.23 6.97 22.05
C TYR A 205 5.12 8.20 21.88
N MET A 206 4.53 9.37 21.63
CA MET A 206 5.25 10.63 21.48
C MET A 206 6.00 11.03 22.75
N LEU A 207 5.48 10.69 23.92
CA LEU A 207 6.10 10.95 25.23
C LEU A 207 7.16 9.90 25.60
N SER A 208 6.92 8.63 25.31
CA SER A 208 7.82 7.53 25.67
C SER A 208 9.01 7.36 24.72
N GLY A 209 8.93 7.90 23.50
CA GLY A 209 9.98 7.83 22.49
C GLY A 209 11.10 8.85 22.62
N LYS A 210 11.17 9.60 23.74
CA LYS A 210 12.27 10.53 23.97
C LYS A 210 13.52 9.76 24.40
N PRO A 211 14.68 9.93 23.72
CA PRO A 211 15.94 9.47 24.28
C PRO A 211 16.17 10.19 25.62
N GLU A 212 16.51 9.44 26.64
CA GLU A 212 16.97 10.03 27.92
C GLU A 212 18.10 11.00 27.60
N GLY A 213 17.89 12.29 27.91
CA GLY A 213 18.89 13.34 27.74
C GLY A 213 18.67 14.32 26.58
N ALA A 214 17.61 14.22 25.78
CA ALA A 214 17.28 15.22 24.78
C ALA A 214 16.59 16.42 25.44
N SER A 215 17.34 17.51 25.64
CA SER A 215 16.76 18.79 26.02
C SER A 215 16.03 19.41 24.83
N GLY A 216 14.76 19.76 25.00
CA GLY A 216 14.10 20.68 24.10
C GLY A 216 13.05 20.15 23.16
N SER A 217 12.27 19.13 23.49
CA SER A 217 11.01 18.90 22.77
C SER A 217 9.84 19.47 23.58
N VAL A 218 9.20 20.46 23.00
CA VAL A 218 7.94 21.03 23.49
C VAL A 218 6.79 20.23 22.83
N VAL A 219 5.87 19.77 23.67
CA VAL A 219 4.62 19.17 23.20
C VAL A 219 3.62 20.27 22.91
#